data_96d93e8613c330418d8c09043811ab22
#
_entry.id   96d93e8613c330418d8c09043811ab22
#
_cell.length_a   1.000
_cell.length_b   1.000
_cell.length_c   1.000
_cell.angle_alpha   90.00
_cell.angle_beta   90.00
_cell.angle_gamma   90.00
#
_symmetry.space_group_name_H-M   'P 1'
#
loop_
_entity.id
_entity.type
_entity.pdbx_description
1 polymer ?
#
loop_
_entity_poly.entity_id
_entity_poly.type
_entity_poly.pdbx_seq_one_letter_code
_entity_poly.pdbx_strand_id
1 'polypeptide(L)'
;MISLDLLLKHMQWANKEIYTEVSKLDSEVLDYYVIDPEWKIKTILLHIAKASNNYGQFVNGVTETEPLELEEPSSSDDIKVLTDKLYEIDQGLIDNQGIGDVDLTIK
;
A
#
# COMPACT_ATOMS: atom_id res chain seq x y z
N MET A 1 7.13 -17.55 -16.51
CA MET A 1 7.63 -16.83 -15.34
C MET A 1 7.12 -15.39 -15.36
N ILE A 2 6.59 -14.92 -14.26
CA ILE A 2 6.11 -13.53 -14.15
C ILE A 2 7.29 -12.64 -13.81
N SER A 3 7.49 -11.56 -14.56
CA SER A 3 8.53 -10.59 -14.26
C SER A 3 8.16 -9.77 -13.01
N LEU A 4 9.17 -9.24 -12.32
CA LEU A 4 8.93 -8.36 -11.18
C LEU A 4 8.14 -7.12 -11.61
N ASP A 5 8.49 -6.56 -12.78
CA ASP A 5 7.80 -5.38 -13.31
C ASP A 5 6.30 -5.65 -13.47
N LEU A 6 5.93 -6.77 -14.06
CA LEU A 6 4.53 -7.13 -14.24
C LEU A 6 3.83 -7.36 -12.89
N LEU A 7 4.51 -8.00 -11.96
CA LEU A 7 3.96 -8.26 -10.62
C LEU A 7 3.69 -6.96 -9.86
N LEU A 8 4.64 -6.03 -9.89
CA LEU A 8 4.49 -4.74 -9.20
C LEU A 8 3.40 -3.89 -9.85
N LYS A 9 3.31 -3.89 -11.16
CA LYS A 9 2.25 -3.17 -11.87
C LYS A 9 0.87 -3.75 -11.56
N HIS A 10 0.77 -5.06 -11.46
CA HIS A 10 -0.47 -5.72 -11.08
C HIS A 10 -0.86 -5.36 -9.65
N MET A 11 0.10 -5.36 -8.73
CA MET A 11 -0.12 -4.96 -7.33
C MET A 11 -0.63 -3.52 -7.25
N GLN A 12 0.01 -2.60 -7.97
CA GLN A 12 -0.41 -1.20 -8.01
C GLN A 12 -1.85 -1.07 -8.51
N TRP A 13 -2.17 -1.76 -9.58
CA TRP A 13 -3.52 -1.77 -10.12
C TRP A 13 -4.53 -2.32 -9.12
N ALA A 14 -4.23 -3.46 -8.50
CA ALA A 14 -5.12 -4.10 -7.55
C ALA A 14 -5.36 -3.22 -6.31
N ASN A 15 -4.31 -2.61 -5.79
CA ASN A 15 -4.43 -1.71 -4.64
C ASN A 15 -5.34 -0.53 -4.97
N LYS A 16 -5.14 0.09 -6.12
CA LYS A 16 -5.96 1.22 -6.55
C LYS A 16 -7.43 0.81 -6.69
N GLU A 17 -7.69 -0.35 -7.29
CA GLU A 17 -9.06 -0.84 -7.47
C GLU A 17 -9.75 -1.10 -6.14
N ILE A 18 -9.06 -1.77 -5.21
CA ILE A 18 -9.62 -2.08 -3.89
C ILE A 18 -9.93 -0.81 -3.13
N TYR A 19 -8.99 0.12 -3.05
CA TYR A 19 -9.18 1.37 -2.31
C TYR A 19 -10.27 2.22 -2.94
N THR A 20 -10.34 2.26 -4.27
CA THR A 20 -11.39 3.00 -4.98
C THR A 20 -12.77 2.41 -4.68
N GLU A 21 -12.90 1.10 -4.68
CA GLU A 21 -14.17 0.45 -4.37
C GLU A 21 -14.59 0.71 -2.91
N VAL A 22 -13.65 0.64 -1.97
CA VAL A 22 -13.92 0.96 -0.56
C VAL A 22 -14.37 2.41 -0.40
N SER A 23 -13.80 3.34 -1.17
CA SER A 23 -14.16 4.76 -1.10
C SER A 23 -15.60 5.06 -1.52
N LYS A 24 -16.22 4.13 -2.25
CA LYS A 24 -17.62 4.26 -2.68
C LYS A 24 -18.61 3.79 -1.63
N LEU A 25 -18.15 3.11 -0.61
CA LEU A 25 -19.01 2.56 0.45
C LEU A 25 -19.25 3.63 1.52
N ASP A 26 -20.28 3.40 2.36
CA ASP A 26 -20.52 4.27 3.50
C ASP A 26 -19.31 4.27 4.43
N SER A 27 -19.02 5.44 5.02
CA SER A 27 -17.87 5.60 5.89
C SER A 27 -17.90 4.67 7.11
N GLU A 28 -19.07 4.26 7.56
CA GLU A 28 -19.20 3.33 8.69
C GLU A 28 -18.55 1.97 8.41
N VAL A 29 -18.44 1.59 7.13
CA VAL A 29 -17.77 0.34 6.73
C VAL A 29 -16.32 0.31 7.19
N LEU A 30 -15.69 1.47 7.31
CA LEU A 30 -14.31 1.59 7.76
C LEU A 30 -14.10 1.08 9.19
N ASP A 31 -15.15 1.04 9.99
CA ASP A 31 -15.11 0.53 11.36
C ASP A 31 -15.47 -0.95 11.46
N TYR A 32 -15.79 -1.59 10.33
CA TYR A 32 -16.12 -3.02 10.31
C TYR A 32 -14.86 -3.86 10.44
N TYR A 33 -15.01 -5.03 11.06
CA TYR A 33 -13.98 -6.05 11.13
C TYR A 33 -14.61 -7.43 10.95
N VAL A 34 -13.81 -8.42 10.57
CA VAL A 34 -14.34 -9.77 10.31
C VAL A 34 -14.16 -10.67 11.53
N ILE A 35 -12.95 -10.73 12.07
CA ILE A 35 -12.62 -11.65 13.17
C ILE A 35 -12.09 -10.88 14.38
N ASP A 36 -11.12 -10.01 14.17
CA ASP A 36 -10.42 -9.30 15.22
C ASP A 36 -10.79 -7.82 15.22
N PRO A 37 -11.42 -7.32 16.31
CA PRO A 37 -11.84 -5.91 16.38
C PRO A 37 -10.68 -4.92 16.32
N GLU A 38 -9.44 -5.35 16.50
CA GLU A 38 -8.28 -4.49 16.31
C GLU A 38 -7.93 -4.30 14.82
N TRP A 39 -8.44 -5.18 13.94
CA TRP A 39 -8.19 -5.14 12.51
C TRP A 39 -9.43 -4.68 11.75
N LYS A 40 -9.80 -3.43 11.95
CA LYS A 40 -10.87 -2.79 11.17
C LYS A 40 -10.40 -2.53 9.75
N ILE A 41 -11.33 -2.32 8.84
CA ILE A 41 -10.99 -2.03 7.43
C ILE A 41 -10.06 -0.84 7.34
N LYS A 42 -10.35 0.26 8.06
CA LYS A 42 -9.47 1.44 8.06
C LYS A 42 -8.05 1.12 8.54
N THR A 43 -7.93 0.24 9.52
CA THR A 43 -6.64 -0.19 10.05
C THR A 43 -5.84 -0.97 9.01
N ILE A 44 -6.51 -1.87 8.31
CA ILE A 44 -5.89 -2.68 7.25
C ILE A 44 -5.42 -1.80 6.09
N LEU A 45 -6.26 -0.86 5.66
CA LEU A 45 -5.89 0.04 4.55
C LEU A 45 -4.64 0.85 4.87
N LEU A 46 -4.57 1.40 6.08
CA LEU A 46 -3.37 2.14 6.51
C LEU A 46 -2.16 1.22 6.64
N HIS A 47 -2.36 0.03 7.18
CA HIS A 47 -1.28 -0.96 7.33
C HIS A 47 -0.65 -1.32 5.99
N ILE A 48 -1.47 -1.55 4.97
CA ILE A 48 -0.97 -1.86 3.61
C ILE A 48 -0.10 -0.71 3.09
N ALA A 49 -0.57 0.53 3.24
CA ALA A 49 0.19 1.69 2.78
C ALA A 49 1.52 1.85 3.53
N LYS A 50 1.50 1.67 4.84
CA LYS A 50 2.73 1.75 5.65
C LYS A 50 3.72 0.65 5.29
N ALA A 51 3.24 -0.57 5.09
CA ALA A 51 4.09 -1.69 4.70
C ALA A 51 4.75 -1.45 3.34
N SER A 52 3.98 -0.96 2.36
CA SER A 52 4.51 -0.64 1.04
C SER A 52 5.55 0.47 1.12
N ASN A 53 5.32 1.49 1.93
CA ASN A 53 6.26 2.59 2.12
C ASN A 53 7.58 2.09 2.69
N ASN A 54 7.53 1.27 3.74
CA ASN A 54 8.72 0.71 4.38
C ASN A 54 9.48 -0.20 3.42
N TYR A 55 8.76 -1.03 2.69
CA TYR A 55 9.37 -1.93 1.72
C TYR A 55 10.06 -1.15 0.58
N GLY A 56 9.42 -0.10 0.10
CA GLY A 56 9.98 0.75 -0.93
C GLY A 56 11.28 1.42 -0.50
N GLN A 57 11.33 1.91 0.74
CA GLN A 57 12.55 2.49 1.28
C GLN A 57 13.67 1.45 1.38
N PHE A 58 13.34 0.25 1.83
CA PHE A 58 14.29 -0.84 1.92
C PHE A 58 14.87 -1.21 0.55
N VAL A 59 14.01 -1.33 -0.46
CA VAL A 59 14.44 -1.64 -1.83
C VAL A 59 15.35 -0.56 -2.39
N ASN A 60 15.14 0.69 -2.00
CA ASN A 60 15.98 1.82 -2.42
C ASN A 60 17.27 1.96 -1.62
N GLY A 61 17.56 1.01 -0.72
CA GLY A 61 18.80 1.02 0.06
C GLY A 61 18.78 1.95 1.26
N VAL A 62 17.62 2.42 1.67
CA VAL A 62 17.49 3.26 2.86
C VAL A 62 17.64 2.38 4.11
N THR A 63 18.62 2.69 4.95
CA THR A 63 18.90 1.89 6.15
C THR A 63 18.01 2.27 7.33
N GLU A 64 17.54 3.51 7.37
CA GLU A 64 16.58 3.97 8.37
C GLU A 64 15.32 4.41 7.65
N THR A 65 14.23 3.67 7.85
CA THR A 65 12.97 3.98 7.20
C THR A 65 12.25 5.12 7.91
N GLU A 66 11.75 6.06 7.12
CA GLU A 66 10.87 7.09 7.64
C GLU A 66 9.44 6.56 7.64
N PRO A 67 8.73 6.66 8.77
CA PRO A 67 7.34 6.19 8.82
C PRO A 67 6.44 7.04 7.94
N LEU A 68 5.44 6.41 7.37
CA LEU A 68 4.40 7.11 6.63
C LEU A 68 3.52 7.87 7.63
N GLU A 69 3.52 9.20 7.52
CA GLU A 69 2.77 10.06 8.43
C GLU A 69 1.33 10.25 7.96
N LEU A 70 0.56 9.18 8.00
CA LEU A 70 -0.86 9.22 7.69
C LEU A 70 -1.62 8.49 8.78
N GLU A 71 -2.84 8.95 9.03
CA GLU A 71 -3.73 8.35 10.00
C GLU A 71 -4.70 7.39 9.30
N GLU A 72 -5.40 6.59 10.09
CA GLU A 72 -6.46 5.73 9.58
C GLU A 72 -7.52 6.58 8.91
N PRO A 73 -7.99 6.18 7.70
CA PRO A 73 -9.02 6.95 7.01
C PRO A 73 -10.35 6.88 7.76
N SER A 74 -11.05 7.99 7.84
CA SER A 74 -12.36 8.08 8.47
C SER A 74 -13.46 8.53 7.52
N SER A 75 -13.11 8.84 6.27
CA SER A 75 -14.04 9.30 5.26
C SER A 75 -13.58 8.87 3.87
N SER A 76 -14.49 9.01 2.91
CA SER A 76 -14.19 8.79 1.49
C SER A 76 -13.02 9.64 1.01
N ASP A 77 -12.98 10.90 1.45
CA ASP A 77 -11.92 11.82 1.06
C ASP A 77 -10.56 11.37 1.62
N ASP A 78 -10.54 10.89 2.85
CA ASP A 78 -9.32 10.33 3.45
C ASP A 78 -8.84 9.11 2.70
N ILE A 79 -9.75 8.25 2.24
CA ILE A 79 -9.41 7.07 1.43
C ILE A 79 -8.79 7.51 0.11
N LYS A 80 -9.30 8.54 -0.52
CA LYS A 80 -8.75 9.07 -1.77
C LYS A 80 -7.32 9.56 -1.60
N VAL A 81 -7.05 10.28 -0.51
CA VAL A 81 -5.71 10.74 -0.16
C VAL A 81 -4.78 9.55 0.01
N LEU A 82 -5.23 8.55 0.75
CA LEU A 82 -4.45 7.34 1.00
C LEU A 82 -4.21 6.54 -0.29
N THR A 83 -5.22 6.47 -1.14
CA THR A 83 -5.13 5.80 -2.45
C THR A 83 -4.07 6.46 -3.33
N ASP A 84 -4.10 7.78 -3.42
CA ASP A 84 -3.14 8.53 -4.23
C ASP A 84 -1.73 8.35 -3.67
N LYS A 85 -1.57 8.36 -2.37
CA LYS A 85 -0.27 8.15 -1.72
C LYS A 85 0.26 6.75 -1.96
N LEU A 86 -0.59 5.73 -1.82
CA LEU A 86 -0.19 4.35 -2.06
C LEU A 86 0.17 4.13 -3.53
N TYR A 87 -0.61 4.72 -4.45
CA TYR A 87 -0.30 4.64 -5.88
C TYR A 87 1.09 5.22 -6.18
N GLU A 88 1.41 6.35 -5.57
CA GLU A 88 2.71 6.99 -5.71
C GLU A 88 3.84 6.11 -5.15
N ILE A 89 3.61 5.49 -3.98
CA ILE A 89 4.57 4.58 -3.37
C ILE A 89 4.81 3.36 -4.28
N ASP A 90 3.75 2.76 -4.78
CA ASP A 90 3.84 1.60 -5.67
C ASP A 90 4.52 1.96 -6.99
N GLN A 91 4.26 3.17 -7.51
CA GLN A 91 4.95 3.66 -8.71
C GLN A 91 6.46 3.80 -8.47
N GLY A 92 6.84 4.26 -7.29
CA GLY A 92 8.24 4.34 -6.88
C GLY A 92 8.91 2.96 -6.88
N LEU A 93 8.20 1.93 -6.41
CA LEU A 93 8.70 0.55 -6.45
C LEU A 93 8.92 0.08 -7.89
N ILE A 94 8.00 0.39 -8.79
CA ILE A 94 8.10 0.02 -10.20
C ILE A 94 9.30 0.72 -10.85
N ASP A 95 9.43 2.02 -10.61
CA ASP A 95 10.48 2.83 -11.22
C ASP A 95 11.87 2.47 -10.73
N ASN A 96 11.98 1.99 -9.51
CA ASN A 96 13.28 1.69 -8.87
C ASN A 96 13.62 0.20 -8.87
N GLN A 97 12.79 -0.64 -9.47
CA GLN A 97 13.11 -2.06 -9.60
C GLN A 97 14.40 -2.24 -10.41
N GLY A 98 15.22 -3.20 -10.00
CA GLY A 98 16.49 -3.45 -10.65
C GLY A 98 17.62 -2.54 -10.21
N ILE A 99 17.34 -1.54 -9.37
CA ILE A 99 18.38 -0.74 -8.75
C ILE A 99 18.90 -1.50 -7.52
N GLY A 100 20.19 -1.72 -7.48
CA GLY A 100 20.82 -2.33 -6.32
C GLY A 100 20.72 -3.85 -6.24
N ASP A 101 20.57 -4.53 -7.36
CA ASP A 101 20.63 -5.99 -7.41
C ASP A 101 19.75 -6.69 -6.39
N VAL A 102 18.50 -6.29 -6.34
CA VAL A 102 17.56 -6.98 -5.45
C VAL A 102 17.47 -8.43 -5.86
N ASP A 103 17.88 -9.32 -4.97
CA ASP A 103 17.79 -10.74 -5.22
C ASP A 103 16.35 -11.21 -5.04
N LEU A 104 15.70 -11.45 -6.17
CA LEU A 104 14.30 -11.86 -6.20
C LEU A 104 14.10 -13.34 -5.92
N THR A 105 15.16 -14.05 -5.65
CA THR A 105 15.06 -15.46 -5.24
C THR A 105 14.87 -15.60 -3.73
N ILE A 106 14.44 -14.57 -3.09
CA ILE A 106 14.13 -14.57 -1.67
C ILE A 106 13.15 -15.68 -1.35
N LYS A 107 13.50 -16.45 -0.42
CA LYS A 107 12.74 -17.63 -0.03
C LYS A 107 12.09 -17.45 1.31
#